data_ce8f378553a6f69765cde389fe2afd9c
#
_entry.id   ce8f378553a6f69765cde389fe2afd9c
#
_cell.length_a   1.000
_cell.length_b   1.000
_cell.length_c   1.000
_cell.angle_alpha   90.00
_cell.angle_beta   90.00
_cell.angle_gamma   90.00
#
_symmetry.space_group_name_H-M   'P 1'
#
loop_
_entity.id
_entity.type
_entity.pdbx_description
1 polymer ?
#
loop_
_entity_poly.entity_id
_entity_poly.type
_entity_poly.pdbx_seq_one_letter_code
_entity_poly.pdbx_strand_id
1 'polypeptide(L)'
;MGGKIMKLLRDDIYYVGVNDHKLDLFEGQYIVPNGMAYNSYIIKDELIAIFDTVDAKFTKEWLVNLKEVLKDQKPTYLIVQHMEPDHSANIIEFLKVYPDTFVVGNTKTFTMMDQFFHTEIKHKLVVNDGDTLNLGKHTLKFIFAPMVHWPEVMVTYDEFAKTLFSADAFGKFGALDVEEGWACEARRYYIGIVGKYGFQVQNLLQKAAKLQIELICPLHGPMLDKDLGYYLNLYDIWSSYKSETDGVAIFYTSVYGHTKEAAELLATKLREKGCPKVAITDLAREDMAEAVEDAFRYPKIVLATTTYNMQIFPFMHTFIDHLTERLFQNKTVALIENGTWAPAAAKLMKEKLANSKNLEFIEPSIRIVSSLTEENKKQIDSLADELMKPSKHLAGERKVEVSKPKHHFACKICGFVVEYEGEELPKDFVCPICKHPASDFEKID
;
A
#
# COMPACT_ATOMS: atom_id res chain seq x y z
N MET A 1 -28.47 -9.30 -14.37
CA MET A 1 -28.82 -10.25 -13.28
C MET A 1 -27.49 -10.57 -12.60
N GLY A 2 -27.20 -9.86 -11.48
CA GLY A 2 -25.98 -10.10 -10.71
C GLY A 2 -26.04 -11.48 -10.08
N GLY A 3 -25.01 -12.31 -10.36
CA GLY A 3 -24.89 -13.61 -9.73
C GLY A 3 -24.73 -13.48 -8.23
N LYS A 4 -25.34 -14.36 -7.44
CA LYS A 4 -25.21 -14.42 -5.99
C LYS A 4 -23.72 -14.57 -5.61
N ILE A 5 -23.16 -13.56 -4.99
CA ILE A 5 -21.72 -13.53 -4.59
C ILE A 5 -21.51 -14.20 -3.24
N MET A 6 -22.56 -14.56 -2.49
CA MET A 6 -22.42 -15.22 -1.20
C MET A 6 -21.69 -16.54 -1.33
N LYS A 7 -20.57 -16.69 -0.64
CA LYS A 7 -19.70 -17.87 -0.71
C LYS A 7 -19.21 -18.24 0.68
N LEU A 8 -19.39 -19.54 1.04
CA LEU A 8 -18.60 -20.13 2.14
C LEU A 8 -17.15 -20.19 1.68
N LEU A 9 -16.25 -19.54 2.41
CA LEU A 9 -14.83 -19.51 2.10
C LEU A 9 -14.11 -20.71 2.71
N ARG A 10 -14.20 -20.86 4.02
CA ARG A 10 -13.70 -22.01 4.81
C ARG A 10 -14.26 -21.95 6.24
N ASP A 11 -14.35 -23.07 6.92
CA ASP A 11 -14.55 -23.18 8.38
C ASP A 11 -15.57 -22.17 8.98
N ASP A 12 -16.79 -22.15 8.46
CA ASP A 12 -17.87 -21.24 8.91
C ASP A 12 -17.65 -19.75 8.61
N ILE A 13 -16.66 -19.40 7.75
CA ILE A 13 -16.41 -18.04 7.26
C ILE A 13 -17.12 -17.80 5.93
N TYR A 14 -18.00 -16.80 5.87
CA TYR A 14 -18.79 -16.45 4.70
C TYR A 14 -18.40 -15.07 4.18
N TYR A 15 -18.32 -14.93 2.85
CA TYR A 15 -18.25 -13.65 2.18
C TYR A 15 -19.66 -13.07 1.97
N VAL A 16 -19.86 -11.79 2.30
CA VAL A 16 -21.14 -11.08 2.18
C VAL A 16 -21.00 -9.68 1.59
N GLY A 17 -19.85 -9.38 0.99
CA GLY A 17 -19.57 -8.07 0.36
C GLY A 17 -20.36 -7.84 -0.93
N VAL A 18 -19.98 -6.75 -1.63
CA VAL A 18 -20.64 -6.28 -2.86
C VAL A 18 -19.61 -5.82 -3.89
N ASN A 19 -20.02 -5.70 -5.16
CA ASN A 19 -19.24 -5.12 -6.25
C ASN A 19 -19.87 -3.83 -6.77
N ASP A 20 -19.08 -2.77 -6.95
CA ASP A 20 -19.48 -1.53 -7.61
C ASP A 20 -18.88 -1.46 -9.02
N HIS A 21 -19.71 -1.68 -10.04
CA HIS A 21 -19.34 -1.54 -11.46
C HIS A 21 -19.60 -0.15 -12.04
N LYS A 22 -20.08 0.79 -11.21
CA LYS A 22 -20.47 2.13 -11.65
C LYS A 22 -19.55 3.21 -11.14
N LEU A 23 -18.63 2.85 -10.25
CA LEU A 23 -17.64 3.78 -9.74
C LEU A 23 -16.68 4.14 -10.87
N ASP A 24 -16.55 5.43 -11.16
CA ASP A 24 -15.58 5.96 -12.12
C ASP A 24 -14.25 6.34 -11.47
N LEU A 25 -14.31 6.90 -10.25
CA LEU A 25 -13.12 7.30 -9.48
C LEU A 25 -13.22 6.79 -8.03
N PHE A 26 -12.28 5.94 -7.62
CA PHE A 26 -12.10 5.58 -6.22
C PHE A 26 -11.40 6.73 -5.48
N GLU A 27 -11.82 7.03 -4.24
CA GLU A 27 -11.38 8.21 -3.48
C GLU A 27 -11.44 9.54 -4.26
N GLY A 28 -12.28 9.61 -5.31
CA GLY A 28 -12.39 10.78 -6.16
C GLY A 28 -11.17 11.09 -7.04
N GLN A 29 -10.20 10.18 -7.14
CA GLN A 29 -8.95 10.41 -7.87
C GLN A 29 -8.43 9.22 -8.68
N TYR A 30 -8.69 7.98 -8.29
CA TYR A 30 -8.17 6.79 -8.98
C TYR A 30 -9.18 6.26 -9.98
N ILE A 31 -8.82 6.25 -11.27
CA ILE A 31 -9.65 5.66 -12.34
C ILE A 31 -9.73 4.15 -12.11
N VAL A 32 -10.93 3.61 -11.98
CA VAL A 32 -11.19 2.18 -11.73
C VAL A 32 -12.13 1.60 -12.78
N PRO A 33 -11.62 1.30 -13.99
CA PRO A 33 -12.44 0.87 -15.12
C PRO A 33 -13.12 -0.48 -14.87
N ASN A 34 -12.56 -1.30 -13.99
CA ASN A 34 -13.09 -2.59 -13.57
C ASN A 34 -13.89 -2.52 -12.27
N GLY A 35 -14.30 -1.30 -11.86
CA GLY A 35 -15.06 -1.07 -10.64
C GLY A 35 -14.29 -1.32 -9.36
N MET A 36 -15.01 -1.63 -8.27
CA MET A 36 -14.44 -1.87 -6.95
C MET A 36 -15.22 -2.95 -6.21
N ALA A 37 -14.55 -3.76 -5.39
CA ALA A 37 -15.18 -4.65 -4.43
C ALA A 37 -15.12 -4.02 -3.04
N TYR A 38 -16.23 -4.07 -2.31
CA TYR A 38 -16.30 -3.75 -0.88
C TYR A 38 -16.60 -5.04 -0.12
N ASN A 39 -15.59 -5.57 0.55
CA ASN A 39 -15.67 -6.87 1.18
C ASN A 39 -16.17 -6.77 2.62
N SER A 40 -17.03 -7.67 2.99
CA SER A 40 -17.50 -7.89 4.34
C SER A 40 -17.62 -9.39 4.58
N TYR A 41 -17.41 -9.84 5.81
CA TYR A 41 -17.35 -11.26 6.14
C TYR A 41 -18.17 -11.58 7.37
N ILE A 42 -18.59 -12.84 7.50
CA ILE A 42 -19.27 -13.36 8.69
C ILE A 42 -18.55 -14.62 9.15
N ILE A 43 -18.30 -14.73 10.44
CA ILE A 43 -17.99 -16.00 11.11
C ILE A 43 -19.26 -16.45 11.84
N LYS A 44 -19.75 -17.65 11.48
CA LYS A 44 -20.89 -18.28 12.16
C LYS A 44 -20.40 -19.33 13.14
N ASP A 45 -20.39 -18.97 14.41
CA ASP A 45 -20.02 -19.82 15.51
C ASP A 45 -21.11 -19.75 16.59
N GLU A 46 -20.85 -20.16 17.83
CA GLU A 46 -21.76 -19.97 18.97
C GLU A 46 -22.13 -18.48 19.12
N LEU A 47 -21.14 -17.60 18.99
CA LEU A 47 -21.29 -16.17 18.85
C LEU A 47 -20.93 -15.74 17.41
N ILE A 48 -21.80 -14.99 16.77
CA ILE A 48 -21.64 -14.60 15.35
C ILE A 48 -20.95 -13.26 15.26
N ALA A 49 -19.87 -13.18 14.49
CA ALA A 49 -19.12 -11.95 14.22
C ALA A 49 -19.23 -11.55 12.74
N ILE A 50 -19.49 -10.26 12.50
CA ILE A 50 -19.46 -9.63 11.18
C ILE A 50 -18.23 -8.72 11.16
N PHE A 51 -17.52 -8.68 10.01
CA PHE A 51 -16.33 -7.86 9.80
C PHE A 51 -16.64 -6.76 8.80
N ASP A 52 -16.53 -5.54 9.27
CA ASP A 52 -16.75 -4.30 8.53
C ASP A 52 -18.10 -4.24 7.78
N THR A 53 -18.40 -3.13 7.19
CA THR A 53 -19.59 -2.94 6.36
C THR A 53 -19.16 -2.68 4.91
N VAL A 54 -20.00 -2.04 4.10
CA VAL A 54 -19.72 -1.70 2.71
C VAL A 54 -20.07 -0.24 2.43
N ASP A 55 -19.78 0.28 1.24
CA ASP A 55 -20.17 1.62 0.81
C ASP A 55 -21.69 1.85 0.93
N ALA A 56 -22.08 3.06 1.30
CA ALA A 56 -23.48 3.46 1.56
C ALA A 56 -24.42 3.19 0.39
N LYS A 57 -23.94 3.21 -0.85
CA LYS A 57 -24.74 2.90 -2.05
C LYS A 57 -25.30 1.47 -2.03
N PHE A 58 -24.65 0.57 -1.32
CA PHE A 58 -24.95 -0.86 -1.30
C PHE A 58 -25.62 -1.33 0.00
N THR A 59 -26.07 -0.43 0.87
CA THR A 59 -26.73 -0.76 2.15
C THR A 59 -27.77 -1.87 2.01
N LYS A 60 -28.70 -1.74 1.04
CA LYS A 60 -29.81 -2.71 0.86
C LYS A 60 -29.29 -4.07 0.40
N GLU A 61 -28.36 -4.11 -0.53
CA GLU A 61 -27.79 -5.34 -1.06
C GLU A 61 -27.01 -6.08 0.02
N TRP A 62 -26.16 -5.36 0.76
CA TRP A 62 -25.40 -5.92 1.86
C TRP A 62 -26.27 -6.49 2.98
N LEU A 63 -27.33 -5.77 3.40
CA LEU A 63 -28.28 -6.27 4.40
C LEU A 63 -29.03 -7.52 3.92
N VAL A 64 -29.32 -7.65 2.63
CA VAL A 64 -29.86 -8.89 2.04
C VAL A 64 -28.86 -10.02 2.11
N ASN A 65 -27.59 -9.78 1.74
CA ASN A 65 -26.52 -10.77 1.82
C ASN A 65 -26.31 -11.26 3.27
N LEU A 66 -26.32 -10.35 4.24
CA LEU A 66 -26.26 -10.70 5.66
C LEU A 66 -27.43 -11.62 6.05
N LYS A 67 -28.67 -11.22 5.71
CA LYS A 67 -29.87 -11.97 6.06
C LYS A 67 -29.89 -13.37 5.47
N GLU A 68 -29.38 -13.55 4.24
CA GLU A 68 -29.33 -14.87 3.60
C GLU A 68 -28.37 -15.82 4.34
N VAL A 69 -27.26 -15.33 4.90
CA VAL A 69 -26.33 -16.13 5.70
C VAL A 69 -26.84 -16.33 7.12
N LEU A 70 -27.30 -15.26 7.76
CA LEU A 70 -27.76 -15.27 9.17
C LEU A 70 -29.08 -16.05 9.33
N LYS A 71 -29.99 -15.96 8.34
CA LYS A 71 -31.37 -16.46 8.43
C LYS A 71 -32.08 -15.84 9.63
N ASP A 72 -32.46 -16.64 10.63
CA ASP A 72 -33.11 -16.22 11.86
C ASP A 72 -32.15 -15.92 13.01
N GLN A 73 -30.85 -16.14 12.81
CA GLN A 73 -29.82 -15.87 13.82
C GLN A 73 -29.48 -14.38 13.87
N LYS A 74 -29.13 -13.90 15.06
CA LYS A 74 -28.69 -12.51 15.29
C LYS A 74 -27.18 -12.44 15.44
N PRO A 75 -26.51 -11.46 14.82
CA PRO A 75 -25.09 -11.24 15.06
C PRO A 75 -24.84 -10.74 16.48
N THR A 76 -23.77 -11.24 17.09
CA THR A 76 -23.33 -10.83 18.42
C THR A 76 -22.38 -9.64 18.33
N TYR A 77 -21.48 -9.66 17.31
CA TYR A 77 -20.44 -8.66 17.14
C TYR A 77 -20.43 -8.10 15.72
N LEU A 78 -20.18 -6.80 15.61
CA LEU A 78 -19.71 -6.10 14.41
C LEU A 78 -18.29 -5.62 14.69
N ILE A 79 -17.30 -6.26 14.08
CA ILE A 79 -15.90 -5.90 14.20
C ILE A 79 -15.59 -4.84 13.15
N VAL A 80 -15.15 -3.67 13.60
CA VAL A 80 -14.81 -2.54 12.73
C VAL A 80 -13.29 -2.40 12.72
N GLN A 81 -12.68 -2.87 11.65
CA GLN A 81 -11.24 -2.84 11.44
C GLN A 81 -10.79 -1.50 10.87
N HIS A 82 -11.67 -0.85 10.08
CA HIS A 82 -11.38 0.39 9.38
C HIS A 82 -12.60 1.32 9.34
N MET A 83 -12.36 2.62 9.51
CA MET A 83 -13.42 3.63 9.61
C MET A 83 -13.64 4.44 8.32
N GLU A 84 -12.93 4.14 7.24
CA GLU A 84 -13.21 4.75 5.95
C GLU A 84 -14.66 4.48 5.53
N PRO A 85 -15.37 5.47 4.97
CA PRO A 85 -16.83 5.35 4.74
C PRO A 85 -17.26 4.19 3.85
N ASP A 86 -16.41 3.70 2.95
CA ASP A 86 -16.70 2.54 2.12
C ASP A 86 -16.67 1.19 2.88
N HIS A 87 -16.24 1.22 4.17
CA HIS A 87 -16.29 0.08 5.09
C HIS A 87 -17.11 0.36 6.34
N SER A 88 -17.42 1.63 6.63
CA SER A 88 -18.06 2.02 7.89
C SER A 88 -19.43 2.68 7.74
N ALA A 89 -19.79 3.16 6.55
CA ALA A 89 -21.00 3.96 6.35
C ALA A 89 -22.31 3.28 6.77
N ASN A 90 -22.33 1.94 6.79
CA ASN A 90 -23.53 1.19 7.13
C ASN A 90 -23.61 0.77 8.61
N ILE A 91 -22.70 1.18 9.48
CA ILE A 91 -22.71 0.81 10.91
C ILE A 91 -24.06 1.19 11.55
N ILE A 92 -24.53 2.41 11.34
CA ILE A 92 -25.79 2.87 11.94
C ILE A 92 -27.01 2.17 11.33
N GLU A 93 -27.03 1.97 10.00
CA GLU A 93 -28.12 1.24 9.33
C GLU A 93 -28.17 -0.23 9.78
N PHE A 94 -27.02 -0.85 9.98
CA PHE A 94 -26.92 -2.18 10.54
C PHE A 94 -27.47 -2.26 11.97
N LEU A 95 -27.12 -1.32 12.85
CA LEU A 95 -27.59 -1.28 14.22
C LEU A 95 -29.10 -0.98 14.33
N LYS A 96 -29.73 -0.35 13.34
CA LYS A 96 -31.21 -0.25 13.28
C LYS A 96 -31.87 -1.62 13.10
N VAL A 97 -31.21 -2.54 12.38
CA VAL A 97 -31.72 -3.90 12.12
C VAL A 97 -31.34 -4.85 13.28
N TYR A 98 -30.14 -4.70 13.84
CA TYR A 98 -29.57 -5.56 14.89
C TYR A 98 -29.12 -4.71 16.09
N PRO A 99 -30.07 -4.14 16.88
CA PRO A 99 -29.76 -3.14 17.91
C PRO A 99 -28.99 -3.70 19.12
N ASP A 100 -28.99 -5.01 19.32
CA ASP A 100 -28.34 -5.69 20.45
C ASP A 100 -26.88 -6.08 20.13
N THR A 101 -26.40 -5.83 18.91
CA THR A 101 -25.03 -6.17 18.46
C THR A 101 -24.00 -5.28 19.14
N PHE A 102 -22.92 -5.89 19.66
CA PHE A 102 -21.76 -5.16 20.17
C PHE A 102 -20.87 -4.73 19.01
N VAL A 103 -20.60 -3.44 18.92
CA VAL A 103 -19.57 -2.89 17.99
C VAL A 103 -18.21 -3.04 18.65
N VAL A 104 -17.29 -3.73 17.96
CA VAL A 104 -15.93 -4.00 18.44
C VAL A 104 -14.95 -3.13 17.66
N GLY A 105 -14.10 -2.40 18.37
CA GLY A 105 -13.09 -1.53 17.77
C GLY A 105 -12.14 -0.99 18.82
N ASN A 106 -11.11 -0.28 18.42
CA ASN A 106 -10.23 0.39 19.38
C ASN A 106 -10.76 1.79 19.76
N THR A 107 -10.10 2.47 20.67
CA THR A 107 -10.53 3.79 21.14
C THR A 107 -10.63 4.81 20.01
N LYS A 108 -9.71 4.79 19.03
CA LYS A 108 -9.75 5.72 17.90
C LYS A 108 -10.93 5.43 16.96
N THR A 109 -11.25 4.16 16.76
CA THR A 109 -12.43 3.73 15.98
C THR A 109 -13.70 4.39 16.56
N PHE A 110 -13.92 4.34 17.88
CA PHE A 110 -15.08 4.97 18.50
C PHE A 110 -15.04 6.50 18.43
N THR A 111 -13.86 7.11 18.55
CA THR A 111 -13.72 8.56 18.34
C THR A 111 -14.13 8.96 16.92
N MET A 112 -13.74 8.19 15.91
CA MET A 112 -14.14 8.45 14.51
C MET A 112 -15.62 8.18 14.28
N MET A 113 -16.20 7.16 14.90
CA MET A 113 -17.66 6.91 14.86
C MET A 113 -18.45 8.11 15.39
N ASP A 114 -18.01 8.68 16.51
CA ASP A 114 -18.66 9.87 17.06
C ASP A 114 -18.56 11.07 16.10
N GLN A 115 -17.43 11.20 15.36
CA GLN A 115 -17.23 12.25 14.35
C GLN A 115 -18.05 12.05 13.07
N PHE A 116 -18.19 10.81 12.61
CA PHE A 116 -18.94 10.52 11.39
C PHE A 116 -20.45 10.48 11.62
N PHE A 117 -20.90 9.91 12.74
CA PHE A 117 -22.31 9.57 12.91
C PHE A 117 -23.05 10.48 13.88
N HIS A 118 -22.36 11.19 14.78
CA HIS A 118 -22.95 12.03 15.82
C HIS A 118 -24.07 11.29 16.61
N THR A 119 -23.89 9.99 16.81
CA THR A 119 -24.87 9.07 17.40
C THR A 119 -24.17 8.16 18.38
N GLU A 120 -24.73 8.03 19.58
CA GLU A 120 -24.18 7.14 20.61
C GLU A 120 -24.33 5.67 20.20
N ILE A 121 -23.22 4.93 20.21
CA ILE A 121 -23.22 3.46 20.08
C ILE A 121 -23.47 2.87 21.46
N LYS A 122 -24.61 2.21 21.68
CA LYS A 122 -25.03 1.69 22.99
C LYS A 122 -24.16 0.53 23.48
N HIS A 123 -23.82 -0.40 22.58
CA HIS A 123 -23.06 -1.61 22.91
C HIS A 123 -21.69 -1.52 22.26
N LYS A 124 -20.68 -1.07 23.06
CA LYS A 124 -19.29 -0.92 22.63
C LYS A 124 -18.43 -1.97 23.31
N LEU A 125 -17.55 -2.61 22.55
CA LEU A 125 -16.45 -3.43 23.07
C LEU A 125 -15.12 -2.83 22.59
N VAL A 126 -14.43 -2.14 23.49
CA VAL A 126 -13.12 -1.56 23.18
C VAL A 126 -12.04 -2.62 23.35
N VAL A 127 -11.21 -2.81 22.33
CA VAL A 127 -10.11 -3.77 22.33
C VAL A 127 -8.76 -3.07 22.22
N ASN A 128 -7.70 -3.73 22.69
CA ASN A 128 -6.31 -3.29 22.61
C ASN A 128 -5.49 -4.20 21.69
N ASP A 129 -4.26 -3.80 21.37
CA ASP A 129 -3.33 -4.62 20.57
C ASP A 129 -3.01 -5.92 21.29
N GLY A 130 -3.28 -7.05 20.66
CA GLY A 130 -3.09 -8.39 21.21
C GLY A 130 -4.28 -8.97 21.99
N ASP A 131 -5.34 -8.20 22.26
CA ASP A 131 -6.56 -8.73 22.88
C ASP A 131 -7.18 -9.84 22.04
N THR A 132 -7.90 -10.76 22.69
CA THR A 132 -8.60 -11.86 22.02
C THR A 132 -10.09 -11.84 22.34
N LEU A 133 -10.89 -12.36 21.40
CA LEU A 133 -12.34 -12.52 21.51
C LEU A 133 -12.72 -13.95 21.10
N ASN A 134 -13.26 -14.72 22.06
CA ASN A 134 -13.72 -16.08 21.78
C ASN A 134 -15.17 -16.07 21.28
N LEU A 135 -15.42 -16.78 20.17
CA LEU A 135 -16.74 -16.96 19.57
C LEU A 135 -17.36 -18.35 19.83
N GLY A 136 -16.60 -19.25 20.43
CA GLY A 136 -16.86 -20.67 20.62
C GLY A 136 -15.69 -21.50 20.13
N LYS A 137 -15.73 -21.97 18.92
CA LYS A 137 -14.66 -22.67 18.19
C LYS A 137 -13.59 -21.69 17.70
N HIS A 138 -14.00 -20.53 17.18
CA HIS A 138 -13.11 -19.48 16.70
C HIS A 138 -12.63 -18.56 17.80
N THR A 139 -11.36 -18.23 17.78
CA THR A 139 -10.76 -17.21 18.68
C THR A 139 -10.09 -16.15 17.81
N LEU A 140 -10.59 -14.93 17.94
CA LEU A 140 -10.11 -13.77 17.20
C LEU A 140 -9.05 -13.05 18.00
N LYS A 141 -7.92 -12.73 17.38
CA LYS A 141 -6.84 -11.91 17.94
C LYS A 141 -6.77 -10.59 17.20
N PHE A 142 -6.84 -9.47 17.93
CA PHE A 142 -6.75 -8.13 17.35
C PHE A 142 -5.30 -7.67 17.30
N ILE A 143 -4.87 -7.17 16.14
CA ILE A 143 -3.50 -6.72 15.89
C ILE A 143 -3.58 -5.31 15.32
N PHE A 144 -3.06 -4.33 16.04
CA PHE A 144 -3.10 -2.95 15.57
C PHE A 144 -2.11 -2.72 14.43
N ALA A 145 -2.62 -2.06 13.38
CA ALA A 145 -1.89 -1.70 12.17
C ALA A 145 -2.05 -0.19 11.87
N PRO A 146 -1.70 0.71 12.82
CA PRO A 146 -1.94 2.13 12.67
C PRO A 146 -1.24 2.67 11.42
N MET A 147 -1.93 3.53 10.68
CA MET A 147 -1.50 4.12 9.40
C MET A 147 -1.33 3.10 8.26
N VAL A 148 -2.00 1.94 8.35
CA VAL A 148 -2.13 1.03 7.20
C VAL A 148 -3.64 0.96 6.81
N HIS A 149 -4.34 2.04 6.25
CA HIS A 149 -3.63 3.31 6.01
C HIS A 149 -4.11 4.46 6.92
N TRP A 150 -5.08 4.27 7.80
CA TRP A 150 -5.57 5.23 8.79
C TRP A 150 -5.11 4.88 10.22
N PRO A 151 -5.18 5.85 11.17
CA PRO A 151 -4.56 5.68 12.50
C PRO A 151 -5.27 4.68 13.42
N GLU A 152 -6.53 4.33 13.15
CA GLU A 152 -7.34 3.38 13.92
C GLU A 152 -7.26 1.96 13.39
N VAL A 153 -6.68 1.75 12.21
CA VAL A 153 -6.71 0.44 11.54
C VAL A 153 -6.19 -0.67 12.44
N MET A 154 -6.94 -1.74 12.52
CA MET A 154 -6.53 -3.02 13.11
C MET A 154 -6.84 -4.15 12.12
N VAL A 155 -6.06 -5.21 12.18
CA VAL A 155 -6.33 -6.46 11.48
C VAL A 155 -6.72 -7.51 12.50
N THR A 156 -7.48 -8.52 12.09
CA THR A 156 -7.97 -9.55 12.99
C THR A 156 -7.50 -10.92 12.50
N TYR A 157 -6.87 -11.68 13.36
CA TYR A 157 -6.43 -13.05 13.06
C TYR A 157 -7.31 -14.06 13.77
N ASP A 158 -7.91 -14.96 13.01
CA ASP A 158 -8.65 -16.11 13.52
C ASP A 158 -7.68 -17.27 13.76
N GLU A 159 -7.45 -17.61 15.00
CA GLU A 159 -6.50 -18.64 15.41
C GLU A 159 -6.95 -20.05 15.02
N PHE A 160 -8.27 -20.31 14.92
CA PHE A 160 -8.80 -21.61 14.51
C PHE A 160 -8.67 -21.82 12.98
N ALA A 161 -9.26 -20.93 12.19
CA ALA A 161 -9.28 -21.05 10.73
C ALA A 161 -7.98 -20.56 10.06
N LYS A 162 -6.96 -20.10 10.84
CA LYS A 162 -5.71 -19.55 10.31
C LYS A 162 -5.93 -18.43 9.29
N THR A 163 -6.95 -17.62 9.51
CA THR A 163 -7.41 -16.58 8.59
C THR A 163 -7.06 -15.20 9.11
N LEU A 164 -6.44 -14.38 8.25
CA LEU A 164 -6.16 -12.97 8.52
C LEU A 164 -7.20 -12.10 7.79
N PHE A 165 -8.05 -11.41 8.55
CA PHE A 165 -8.85 -10.30 8.05
C PHE A 165 -7.96 -9.05 8.09
N SER A 166 -7.52 -8.59 6.92
CA SER A 166 -6.36 -7.72 6.80
C SER A 166 -6.69 -6.23 6.65
N ALA A 167 -7.94 -5.83 6.87
CA ALA A 167 -8.41 -4.52 6.48
C ALA A 167 -8.02 -4.23 5.01
N ASP A 168 -7.52 -3.04 4.69
CA ASP A 168 -7.13 -2.69 3.32
C ASP A 168 -5.81 -3.31 2.87
N ALA A 169 -5.02 -3.83 3.81
CA ALA A 169 -3.78 -4.50 3.43
C ALA A 169 -4.08 -5.71 2.52
N PHE A 170 -3.26 -5.88 1.48
CA PHE A 170 -3.42 -6.88 0.42
C PHE A 170 -4.63 -6.67 -0.50
N GLY A 171 -5.31 -5.54 -0.38
CA GLY A 171 -6.37 -5.12 -1.29
C GLY A 171 -5.87 -4.74 -2.68
N LYS A 172 -6.79 -4.62 -3.62
CA LYS A 172 -6.55 -4.13 -4.98
C LYS A 172 -7.78 -3.42 -5.53
N PHE A 173 -7.60 -2.57 -6.52
CA PHE A 173 -8.70 -2.07 -7.34
C PHE A 173 -9.35 -3.21 -8.15
N GLY A 174 -10.61 -3.03 -8.51
CA GLY A 174 -11.38 -3.95 -9.34
C GLY A 174 -12.44 -4.75 -8.59
N ALA A 175 -13.56 -5.00 -9.24
CA ALA A 175 -14.65 -5.86 -8.76
C ALA A 175 -14.23 -7.34 -8.80
N LEU A 176 -14.79 -8.18 -7.90
CA LEU A 176 -14.41 -9.60 -7.78
C LEU A 176 -14.83 -10.47 -8.96
N ASP A 177 -15.81 -10.05 -9.72
CA ASP A 177 -16.35 -10.77 -10.88
C ASP A 177 -15.73 -10.32 -12.21
N VAL A 178 -14.66 -9.50 -12.16
CA VAL A 178 -13.81 -9.14 -13.30
C VAL A 178 -12.50 -9.92 -13.20
N GLU A 179 -12.19 -10.70 -14.23
CA GLU A 179 -10.95 -11.47 -14.30
C GLU A 179 -9.77 -10.58 -14.68
N GLU A 180 -8.88 -10.32 -13.74
CA GLU A 180 -7.64 -9.58 -13.94
C GLU A 180 -6.55 -10.01 -12.95
N GLY A 181 -5.28 -9.79 -13.32
CA GLY A 181 -4.15 -10.10 -12.44
C GLY A 181 -4.14 -9.26 -11.17
N TRP A 182 -3.74 -9.86 -10.05
CA TRP A 182 -3.71 -9.16 -8.76
C TRP A 182 -2.65 -8.06 -8.70
N ALA A 183 -1.42 -8.34 -9.15
CA ALA A 183 -0.24 -7.53 -8.84
C ALA A 183 -0.29 -6.08 -9.38
N CYS A 184 -0.82 -5.87 -10.58
CA CYS A 184 -0.88 -4.54 -11.21
C CYS A 184 -1.77 -3.60 -10.38
N GLU A 185 -3.03 -3.97 -10.20
CA GLU A 185 -4.00 -3.17 -9.49
C GLU A 185 -3.72 -3.09 -7.99
N ALA A 186 -3.13 -4.13 -7.40
CA ALA A 186 -2.71 -4.11 -6.00
C ALA A 186 -1.50 -3.18 -5.77
N ARG A 187 -0.56 -3.11 -6.72
CA ARG A 187 0.58 -2.20 -6.65
C ARG A 187 0.11 -0.75 -6.80
N ARG A 188 -0.80 -0.48 -7.75
CA ARG A 188 -1.39 0.83 -7.95
C ARG A 188 -2.17 1.28 -6.71
N TYR A 189 -2.98 0.38 -6.12
CA TYR A 189 -3.68 0.59 -4.85
C TYR A 189 -2.68 0.89 -3.72
N TYR A 190 -1.69 0.03 -3.53
CA TYR A 190 -0.69 0.16 -2.47
C TYR A 190 0.09 1.48 -2.59
N ILE A 191 0.69 1.75 -3.75
CA ILE A 191 1.52 2.95 -3.94
C ILE A 191 0.68 4.22 -3.81
N GLY A 192 -0.53 4.21 -4.37
CA GLY A 192 -1.46 5.35 -4.32
C GLY A 192 -1.87 5.72 -2.90
N ILE A 193 -2.28 4.74 -2.11
CA ILE A 193 -3.00 4.93 -0.84
C ILE A 193 -2.11 4.66 0.37
N VAL A 194 -1.35 3.56 0.37
CA VAL A 194 -0.55 3.09 1.52
C VAL A 194 0.92 3.50 1.41
N GLY A 195 1.42 3.82 0.21
CA GLY A 195 2.86 3.92 -0.10
C GLY A 195 3.68 4.83 0.81
N LYS A 196 3.09 5.90 1.37
CA LYS A 196 3.75 6.76 2.35
C LYS A 196 4.13 6.03 3.65
N TYR A 197 3.41 4.98 4.00
CA TYR A 197 3.47 4.32 5.30
C TYR A 197 4.25 2.99 5.27
N GLY A 198 5.26 2.89 4.43
CA GLY A 198 6.07 1.68 4.26
C GLY A 198 6.63 1.13 5.57
N PHE A 199 7.08 1.99 6.50
CA PHE A 199 7.56 1.57 7.82
C PHE A 199 6.47 0.87 8.64
N GLN A 200 5.26 1.39 8.63
CA GLN A 200 4.12 0.81 9.35
C GLN A 200 3.71 -0.54 8.75
N VAL A 201 3.76 -0.65 7.41
CA VAL A 201 3.54 -1.94 6.73
C VAL A 201 4.61 -2.96 7.08
N GLN A 202 5.91 -2.56 7.14
CA GLN A 202 6.99 -3.44 7.59
C GLN A 202 6.74 -3.96 9.01
N ASN A 203 6.28 -3.11 9.93
CA ASN A 203 5.92 -3.53 11.28
C ASN A 203 4.74 -4.53 11.28
N LEU A 204 3.72 -4.30 10.44
CA LEU A 204 2.61 -5.26 10.29
C LEU A 204 3.10 -6.60 9.74
N LEU A 205 3.97 -6.60 8.72
CA LEU A 205 4.55 -7.82 8.16
C LEU A 205 5.37 -8.60 9.20
N GLN A 206 6.11 -7.92 10.08
CA GLN A 206 6.85 -8.57 11.18
C GLN A 206 5.92 -9.22 12.20
N LYS A 207 4.78 -8.57 12.54
CA LYS A 207 3.76 -9.17 13.41
C LYS A 207 3.11 -10.39 12.71
N ALA A 208 2.75 -10.26 11.43
CA ALA A 208 2.12 -11.31 10.64
C ALA A 208 3.04 -12.54 10.43
N ALA A 209 4.36 -12.34 10.32
CA ALA A 209 5.32 -13.43 10.18
C ALA A 209 5.37 -14.39 11.37
N LYS A 210 4.83 -14.01 12.53
CA LYS A 210 4.71 -14.85 13.72
C LYS A 210 3.43 -15.70 13.72
N LEU A 211 2.54 -15.50 12.73
CA LEU A 211 1.26 -16.17 12.61
C LEU A 211 1.31 -17.25 11.52
N GLN A 212 0.54 -18.30 11.72
CA GLN A 212 0.31 -19.30 10.68
C GLN A 212 -0.90 -18.87 9.84
N ILE A 213 -0.66 -18.16 8.74
CA ILE A 213 -1.72 -17.63 7.87
C ILE A 213 -1.91 -18.59 6.69
N GLU A 214 -3.14 -19.01 6.45
CA GLU A 214 -3.53 -19.87 5.31
C GLU A 214 -4.55 -19.18 4.39
N LEU A 215 -5.21 -18.12 4.88
CA LEU A 215 -6.16 -17.32 4.11
C LEU A 215 -6.01 -15.85 4.52
N ILE A 216 -5.98 -14.94 3.54
CA ILE A 216 -6.06 -13.50 3.77
C ILE A 216 -7.38 -13.00 3.17
N CYS A 217 -8.14 -12.27 3.98
CA CYS A 217 -9.43 -11.68 3.66
C CYS A 217 -9.32 -10.13 3.70
N PRO A 218 -8.96 -9.47 2.59
CA PRO A 218 -8.86 -8.01 2.52
C PRO A 218 -10.24 -7.36 2.37
N LEU A 219 -10.33 -6.05 2.64
CA LEU A 219 -11.54 -5.27 2.43
C LEU A 219 -11.80 -4.92 0.96
N HIS A 220 -10.80 -5.05 0.09
CA HIS A 220 -10.90 -4.91 -1.36
C HIS A 220 -10.21 -6.07 -2.09
N GLY A 221 -10.74 -6.43 -3.27
CA GLY A 221 -10.14 -7.46 -4.11
C GLY A 221 -10.35 -8.89 -3.60
N PRO A 222 -9.67 -9.89 -4.18
CA PRO A 222 -9.92 -11.30 -3.91
C PRO A 222 -9.36 -11.77 -2.57
N MET A 223 -9.98 -12.78 -1.98
CA MET A 223 -9.40 -13.56 -0.89
C MET A 223 -8.21 -14.35 -1.41
N LEU A 224 -7.12 -14.37 -0.65
CA LEU A 224 -5.84 -14.98 -1.04
C LEU A 224 -5.61 -16.24 -0.20
N ASP A 225 -5.65 -17.42 -0.84
CA ASP A 225 -5.52 -18.74 -0.20
C ASP A 225 -4.39 -19.60 -0.80
N LYS A 226 -3.69 -19.09 -1.83
CA LYS A 226 -2.60 -19.78 -2.50
C LYS A 226 -1.41 -18.85 -2.65
N ASP A 227 -0.22 -19.43 -2.66
CA ASP A 227 1.03 -18.71 -2.90
C ASP A 227 1.18 -17.43 -2.04
N LEU A 228 0.75 -17.48 -0.78
CA LEU A 228 0.77 -16.31 0.12
C LEU A 228 2.14 -15.66 0.21
N GLY A 229 3.21 -16.45 0.06
CA GLY A 229 4.58 -15.96 -0.02
C GLY A 229 4.82 -14.95 -1.14
N TYR A 230 4.13 -15.10 -2.28
CA TYR A 230 4.20 -14.15 -3.39
C TYR A 230 3.64 -12.76 -3.00
N TYR A 231 2.47 -12.72 -2.39
CA TYR A 231 1.83 -11.47 -1.97
C TYR A 231 2.60 -10.78 -0.84
N LEU A 232 3.05 -11.55 0.14
CA LEU A 232 3.87 -11.06 1.25
C LEU A 232 5.21 -10.49 0.75
N ASN A 233 5.85 -11.15 -0.22
CA ASN A 233 7.09 -10.69 -0.83
C ASN A 233 6.89 -9.37 -1.59
N LEU A 234 5.80 -9.20 -2.34
CA LEU A 234 5.50 -7.95 -3.02
C LEU A 234 5.27 -6.81 -2.03
N TYR A 235 4.51 -7.04 -0.97
CA TYR A 235 4.31 -6.06 0.09
C TYR A 235 5.61 -5.68 0.80
N ASP A 236 6.53 -6.64 1.03
CA ASP A 236 7.87 -6.36 1.56
C ASP A 236 8.70 -5.48 0.61
N ILE A 237 8.69 -5.79 -0.68
CA ILE A 237 9.38 -5.00 -1.71
C ILE A 237 8.84 -3.56 -1.74
N TRP A 238 7.53 -3.39 -1.84
CA TRP A 238 6.91 -2.08 -1.95
C TRP A 238 7.10 -1.24 -0.68
N SER A 239 6.90 -1.84 0.50
CA SER A 239 7.02 -1.15 1.78
C SER A 239 8.46 -0.86 2.21
N SER A 240 9.44 -1.58 1.67
CA SER A 240 10.87 -1.26 1.81
C SER A 240 11.39 -0.29 0.74
N TYR A 241 10.51 0.23 -0.13
CA TYR A 241 10.84 1.15 -1.23
C TYR A 241 11.90 0.59 -2.20
N LYS A 242 11.95 -0.71 -2.36
CA LYS A 242 12.75 -1.38 -3.39
C LYS A 242 11.98 -1.42 -4.70
N SER A 243 12.70 -1.59 -5.80
CA SER A 243 12.07 -1.75 -7.11
C SER A 243 11.79 -3.21 -7.39
N GLU A 244 10.59 -3.49 -7.92
CA GLU A 244 10.11 -4.84 -8.18
C GLU A 244 10.63 -5.43 -9.49
N THR A 245 10.70 -4.60 -10.54
CA THR A 245 10.93 -5.06 -11.91
C THR A 245 12.17 -4.37 -12.49
N ASP A 246 13.12 -5.13 -13.03
CA ASP A 246 14.25 -4.53 -13.75
C ASP A 246 13.79 -3.88 -15.05
N GLY A 247 14.27 -2.66 -15.28
CA GLY A 247 13.90 -1.87 -16.44
C GLY A 247 14.06 -0.37 -16.22
N VAL A 248 13.51 0.40 -17.16
CA VAL A 248 13.55 1.85 -17.19
C VAL A 248 12.14 2.39 -17.43
N ALA A 249 11.70 3.34 -16.58
CA ALA A 249 10.48 4.10 -16.81
C ALA A 249 10.81 5.54 -17.24
N ILE A 250 10.22 5.96 -18.35
CA ILE A 250 10.41 7.29 -18.95
C ILE A 250 9.09 8.06 -18.84
N PHE A 251 9.11 9.16 -18.12
CA PHE A 251 7.98 10.06 -17.97
C PHE A 251 8.27 11.37 -18.67
N TYR A 252 7.37 11.78 -19.55
CA TYR A 252 7.62 12.99 -20.29
C TYR A 252 6.39 13.90 -20.39
N THR A 253 6.66 15.18 -20.64
CA THR A 253 5.69 16.16 -21.11
C THR A 253 6.27 16.87 -22.31
N SER A 254 5.44 17.18 -23.30
CA SER A 254 5.87 17.84 -24.52
C SER A 254 4.82 18.81 -25.03
N VAL A 255 5.24 20.02 -25.41
CA VAL A 255 4.34 21.06 -25.93
C VAL A 255 4.12 20.86 -27.45
N TYR A 256 5.20 20.79 -28.22
CA TYR A 256 5.16 20.69 -29.68
C TYR A 256 5.82 19.42 -30.25
N GLY A 257 6.06 18.40 -29.42
CA GLY A 257 6.56 17.10 -29.85
C GLY A 257 8.08 16.89 -29.65
N HIS A 258 8.92 17.93 -29.57
CA HIS A 258 10.37 17.75 -29.53
C HIS A 258 10.89 17.04 -28.27
N THR A 259 10.28 17.25 -27.12
CA THR A 259 10.63 16.50 -25.90
C THR A 259 10.12 15.06 -25.99
N LYS A 260 8.95 14.85 -26.59
CA LYS A 260 8.41 13.51 -26.90
C LYS A 260 9.37 12.74 -27.82
N GLU A 261 9.86 13.37 -28.89
CA GLU A 261 10.83 12.78 -29.82
C GLU A 261 12.10 12.28 -29.08
N ALA A 262 12.60 13.07 -28.13
CA ALA A 262 13.74 12.68 -27.32
C ALA A 262 13.43 11.46 -26.41
N ALA A 263 12.27 11.45 -25.75
CA ALA A 263 11.83 10.36 -24.91
C ALA A 263 11.63 9.06 -25.71
N GLU A 264 10.99 9.14 -26.88
CA GLU A 264 10.77 8.01 -27.78
C GLU A 264 12.08 7.46 -28.38
N LEU A 265 13.02 8.37 -28.73
CA LEU A 265 14.35 7.97 -29.17
C LEU A 265 15.10 7.19 -28.08
N LEU A 266 15.07 7.68 -26.81
CA LEU A 266 15.67 6.97 -25.69
C LEU A 266 15.03 5.61 -25.48
N ALA A 267 13.70 5.52 -25.49
CA ALA A 267 12.97 4.27 -25.36
C ALA A 267 13.37 3.26 -26.46
N THR A 268 13.53 3.74 -27.70
CA THR A 268 13.98 2.93 -28.84
C THR A 268 15.40 2.41 -28.58
N LYS A 269 16.34 3.28 -28.18
CA LYS A 269 17.73 2.90 -27.88
C LYS A 269 17.82 1.88 -26.75
N LEU A 270 17.05 2.04 -25.68
CA LEU A 270 16.99 1.07 -24.59
C LEU A 270 16.50 -0.31 -25.07
N ARG A 271 15.46 -0.36 -25.91
CA ARG A 271 14.96 -1.61 -26.49
C ARG A 271 15.97 -2.26 -27.43
N GLU A 272 16.63 -1.47 -28.29
CA GLU A 272 17.72 -1.94 -29.17
C GLU A 272 18.89 -2.55 -28.38
N LYS A 273 19.21 -1.98 -27.21
CA LYS A 273 20.26 -2.48 -26.30
C LYS A 273 19.80 -3.64 -25.39
N GLY A 274 18.56 -4.12 -25.52
CA GLY A 274 18.03 -5.27 -24.78
C GLY A 274 17.59 -4.97 -23.35
N CYS A 275 17.14 -3.74 -23.06
CA CYS A 275 16.55 -3.41 -21.76
C CYS A 275 15.36 -4.34 -21.47
N PRO A 276 15.30 -5.01 -20.29
CA PRO A 276 14.26 -6.01 -20.00
C PRO A 276 12.84 -5.46 -20.09
N LYS A 277 12.64 -4.23 -19.61
CA LYS A 277 11.37 -3.51 -19.68
C LYS A 277 11.63 -2.02 -19.91
N VAL A 278 10.84 -1.41 -20.77
CA VAL A 278 10.85 0.03 -21.04
C VAL A 278 9.40 0.51 -21.01
N ALA A 279 9.04 1.18 -19.93
CA ALA A 279 7.80 1.94 -19.81
C ALA A 279 8.04 3.37 -20.31
N ILE A 280 7.06 3.95 -20.98
CA ILE A 280 7.10 5.35 -21.46
C ILE A 280 5.70 5.93 -21.34
N THR A 281 5.57 7.07 -20.64
CA THR A 281 4.28 7.67 -20.28
C THR A 281 4.25 9.16 -20.61
N ASP A 282 3.22 9.58 -21.33
CA ASP A 282 2.88 11.00 -21.53
C ASP A 282 2.02 11.49 -20.36
N LEU A 283 2.64 12.17 -19.42
CA LEU A 283 1.96 12.64 -18.19
C LEU A 283 0.78 13.59 -18.43
N ALA A 284 0.65 14.14 -19.62
CA ALA A 284 -0.46 15.03 -19.98
C ALA A 284 -1.66 14.27 -20.57
N ARG A 285 -1.52 12.98 -20.92
CA ARG A 285 -2.52 12.21 -21.67
C ARG A 285 -2.87 10.87 -21.06
N GLU A 286 -1.99 10.35 -20.21
CA GLU A 286 -2.16 9.03 -19.59
C GLU A 286 -2.48 9.17 -18.09
N ASP A 287 -2.93 8.10 -17.46
CA ASP A 287 -3.30 8.12 -16.05
C ASP A 287 -2.10 8.42 -15.15
N MET A 288 -2.23 9.47 -14.35
CA MET A 288 -1.19 9.89 -13.40
C MET A 288 -0.91 8.83 -12.32
N ALA A 289 -1.91 8.08 -11.90
CA ALA A 289 -1.75 7.03 -10.89
C ALA A 289 -0.95 5.84 -11.42
N GLU A 290 -1.13 5.46 -12.68
CA GLU A 290 -0.30 4.47 -13.38
C GLU A 290 1.16 4.95 -13.51
N ALA A 291 1.35 6.22 -13.88
CA ALA A 291 2.69 6.81 -13.95
C ALA A 291 3.40 6.78 -12.59
N VAL A 292 2.69 7.11 -11.51
CA VAL A 292 3.24 7.07 -10.14
C VAL A 292 3.60 5.64 -9.76
N GLU A 293 2.73 4.67 -10.02
CA GLU A 293 2.99 3.25 -9.77
C GLU A 293 4.26 2.77 -10.49
N ASP A 294 4.39 3.05 -11.78
CA ASP A 294 5.56 2.69 -12.57
C ASP A 294 6.86 3.34 -12.05
N ALA A 295 6.80 4.57 -11.53
CA ALA A 295 7.97 5.22 -10.94
C ALA A 295 8.48 4.49 -9.68
N PHE A 296 7.60 3.87 -8.91
CA PHE A 296 8.01 3.03 -7.77
C PHE A 296 8.42 1.61 -8.20
N ARG A 297 7.82 1.08 -9.25
CA ARG A 297 8.06 -0.26 -9.77
C ARG A 297 9.46 -0.46 -10.33
N TYR A 298 9.97 0.51 -11.11
CA TYR A 298 11.25 0.41 -11.80
C TYR A 298 12.38 1.10 -11.03
N PRO A 299 13.63 0.57 -11.11
CA PRO A 299 14.78 1.15 -10.41
C PRO A 299 15.38 2.39 -11.09
N LYS A 300 15.09 2.59 -12.39
CA LYS A 300 15.69 3.64 -13.22
C LYS A 300 14.59 4.48 -13.84
N ILE A 301 14.64 5.77 -13.56
CA ILE A 301 13.58 6.74 -13.89
C ILE A 301 14.18 7.83 -14.78
N VAL A 302 13.49 8.17 -15.85
CA VAL A 302 13.84 9.30 -16.71
C VAL A 302 12.72 10.34 -16.68
N LEU A 303 13.04 11.56 -16.31
CA LEU A 303 12.11 12.69 -16.31
C LEU A 303 12.48 13.63 -17.46
N ALA A 304 11.61 13.74 -18.46
CA ALA A 304 11.81 14.54 -19.65
C ALA A 304 10.73 15.63 -19.77
N THR A 305 11.12 16.92 -19.65
CA THR A 305 10.13 17.98 -19.65
C THR A 305 10.66 19.30 -20.25
N THR A 306 9.74 20.20 -20.52
CA THR A 306 10.01 21.54 -21.03
C THR A 306 10.00 22.56 -19.89
N THR A 307 10.91 23.54 -19.97
CA THR A 307 10.81 24.75 -19.15
C THR A 307 9.60 25.57 -19.63
N TYR A 308 8.68 25.87 -18.73
CA TYR A 308 7.45 26.59 -18.99
C TYR A 308 7.22 27.65 -17.94
N ASN A 309 7.01 28.91 -18.32
CA ASN A 309 6.90 30.04 -17.38
C ASN A 309 8.06 30.10 -16.35
N MET A 310 9.28 29.79 -16.79
CA MET A 310 10.48 29.67 -15.93
C MET A 310 10.37 28.60 -14.83
N GLN A 311 9.44 27.67 -14.96
CA GLN A 311 9.18 26.57 -14.04
C GLN A 311 9.19 25.21 -14.77
N ILE A 312 8.97 24.12 -14.03
CA ILE A 312 8.69 22.80 -14.59
C ILE A 312 7.30 22.82 -15.22
N PHE A 313 7.12 22.16 -16.36
CA PHE A 313 5.80 22.04 -17.00
C PHE A 313 4.77 21.42 -16.03
N PRO A 314 3.52 21.93 -15.94
CA PRO A 314 2.58 21.61 -14.87
C PRO A 314 2.37 20.12 -14.56
N PHE A 315 2.17 19.26 -15.58
CA PHE A 315 1.96 17.83 -15.34
C PHE A 315 3.20 17.14 -14.75
N MET A 316 4.41 17.50 -15.16
CA MET A 316 5.64 17.00 -14.56
C MET A 316 5.82 17.52 -13.13
N HIS A 317 5.43 18.77 -12.89
CA HIS A 317 5.46 19.37 -11.56
C HIS A 317 4.57 18.58 -10.60
N THR A 318 3.31 18.34 -10.98
CA THR A 318 2.33 17.55 -10.22
C THR A 318 2.80 16.09 -10.02
N PHE A 319 3.36 15.48 -11.06
CA PHE A 319 3.92 14.13 -10.96
C PHE A 319 4.99 14.01 -9.88
N ILE A 320 5.96 14.95 -9.86
CA ILE A 320 7.01 14.95 -8.84
C ILE A 320 6.43 15.18 -7.44
N ASP A 321 5.36 15.99 -7.29
CA ASP A 321 4.67 16.14 -6.00
C ASP A 321 4.09 14.80 -5.54
N HIS A 322 3.36 14.10 -6.38
CA HIS A 322 2.85 12.76 -6.06
C HIS A 322 3.95 11.78 -5.67
N LEU A 323 5.12 11.83 -6.31
CA LEU A 323 6.26 10.99 -5.95
C LEU A 323 6.79 11.33 -4.55
N THR A 324 7.04 12.61 -4.28
CA THR A 324 7.64 13.06 -3.02
C THR A 324 6.71 12.89 -1.82
N GLU A 325 5.40 13.08 -2.00
CA GLU A 325 4.37 12.83 -1.00
C GLU A 325 4.34 11.35 -0.54
N ARG A 326 4.73 10.43 -1.41
CA ARG A 326 4.81 8.97 -1.17
C ARG A 326 6.21 8.49 -0.81
N LEU A 327 7.11 9.41 -0.40
CA LEU A 327 8.48 9.11 0.01
C LEU A 327 9.32 8.45 -1.09
N PHE A 328 9.22 8.92 -2.33
CA PHE A 328 10.02 8.46 -3.45
C PHE A 328 11.51 8.43 -3.11
N GLN A 329 12.13 7.28 -3.28
CA GLN A 329 13.51 7.02 -2.86
C GLN A 329 14.10 5.79 -3.55
N ASN A 330 15.42 5.55 -3.34
CA ASN A 330 16.11 4.37 -3.85
C ASN A 330 15.98 4.22 -5.38
N LYS A 331 16.37 5.25 -6.14
CA LYS A 331 16.25 5.26 -7.61
C LYS A 331 17.49 5.87 -8.27
N THR A 332 17.77 5.39 -9.48
CA THR A 332 18.63 6.08 -10.43
C THR A 332 17.77 6.99 -11.30
N VAL A 333 18.10 8.27 -11.37
CA VAL A 333 17.28 9.28 -12.06
C VAL A 333 18.09 9.97 -13.16
N ALA A 334 17.55 9.99 -14.37
CA ALA A 334 18.07 10.78 -15.47
C ALA A 334 17.12 11.92 -15.82
N LEU A 335 17.68 13.06 -16.23
CA LEU A 335 16.91 14.25 -16.57
C LEU A 335 17.16 14.69 -18.01
N ILE A 336 16.08 14.99 -18.72
CA ILE A 336 16.10 15.61 -20.04
C ILE A 336 15.28 16.90 -19.97
N GLU A 337 15.89 18.03 -20.27
CA GLU A 337 15.20 19.30 -20.32
C GLU A 337 15.16 19.86 -21.76
N ASN A 338 14.07 20.55 -22.08
CA ASN A 338 13.94 21.33 -23.29
C ASN A 338 13.56 22.78 -22.99
N GLY A 339 14.10 23.69 -23.78
CA GLY A 339 13.74 25.11 -23.70
C GLY A 339 14.46 25.90 -24.79
N THR A 340 13.73 26.78 -25.48
CA THR A 340 14.29 27.59 -26.57
C THR A 340 15.20 28.68 -26.03
N TRP A 341 14.86 29.22 -24.85
CA TRP A 341 15.67 30.20 -24.14
C TRP A 341 15.65 29.87 -22.63
N ALA A 342 16.76 30.10 -21.94
CA ALA A 342 16.90 29.91 -20.51
C ALA A 342 16.30 28.56 -19.96
N PRO A 343 16.67 27.38 -20.52
CA PRO A 343 16.20 26.12 -19.99
C PRO A 343 16.64 25.93 -18.54
N ALA A 344 15.70 25.61 -17.65
CA ALA A 344 15.92 25.50 -16.20
C ALA A 344 15.24 24.25 -15.59
N ALA A 345 14.50 23.48 -16.40
CA ALA A 345 13.66 22.39 -15.87
C ALA A 345 14.47 21.30 -15.15
N ALA A 346 15.65 20.92 -15.65
CA ALA A 346 16.49 19.91 -15.01
C ALA A 346 16.93 20.33 -13.59
N LYS A 347 17.37 21.58 -13.44
CA LYS A 347 17.74 22.15 -12.13
C LYS A 347 16.56 22.12 -11.18
N LEU A 348 15.40 22.61 -11.63
CA LEU A 348 14.19 22.69 -10.81
C LEU A 348 13.67 21.29 -10.41
N MET A 349 13.73 20.29 -11.29
CA MET A 349 13.39 18.91 -10.96
C MET A 349 14.32 18.35 -9.88
N LYS A 350 15.63 18.61 -9.96
CA LYS A 350 16.58 18.20 -8.90
C LYS A 350 16.27 18.86 -7.57
N GLU A 351 16.02 20.18 -7.57
CA GLU A 351 15.66 20.92 -6.36
C GLU A 351 14.39 20.35 -5.72
N LYS A 352 13.38 20.02 -6.51
CA LYS A 352 12.13 19.45 -6.03
C LYS A 352 12.31 18.03 -5.45
N LEU A 353 13.25 17.26 -5.97
CA LEU A 353 13.60 15.91 -5.50
C LEU A 353 14.68 15.91 -4.41
N ALA A 354 15.20 17.04 -3.96
CA ALA A 354 16.36 17.13 -3.07
C ALA A 354 16.16 16.45 -1.71
N ASN A 355 14.93 16.32 -1.22
CA ASN A 355 14.61 15.66 0.04
C ASN A 355 14.34 14.14 -0.12
N SER A 356 14.31 13.62 -1.34
CA SER A 356 14.17 12.19 -1.60
C SER A 356 15.46 11.45 -1.28
N LYS A 357 15.36 10.31 -0.57
CA LYS A 357 16.53 9.58 -0.08
C LYS A 357 17.11 8.69 -1.17
N ASN A 358 18.45 8.53 -1.16
CA ASN A 358 19.18 7.58 -2.00
C ASN A 358 18.85 7.70 -3.50
N LEU A 359 18.71 8.92 -4.01
CA LEU A 359 18.63 9.15 -5.45
C LEU A 359 20.03 9.29 -6.05
N GLU A 360 20.26 8.59 -7.15
CA GLU A 360 21.49 8.68 -7.96
C GLU A 360 21.16 9.35 -9.28
N PHE A 361 21.60 10.60 -9.45
CA PHE A 361 21.41 11.30 -10.72
C PHE A 361 22.48 10.93 -11.73
N ILE A 362 22.06 10.57 -12.95
CA ILE A 362 22.96 10.42 -14.10
C ILE A 362 23.31 11.79 -14.61
N GLU A 363 24.60 12.10 -14.67
CA GLU A 363 25.14 13.38 -15.12
C GLU A 363 26.02 13.23 -16.36
N PRO A 364 26.06 14.24 -17.22
CA PRO A 364 25.23 15.47 -17.20
C PRO A 364 23.79 15.20 -17.63
N SER A 365 22.83 16.03 -17.16
CA SER A 365 21.48 16.05 -17.72
C SER A 365 21.51 16.48 -19.19
N ILE A 366 20.62 15.88 -20.02
CA ILE A 366 20.53 16.23 -21.44
C ILE A 366 19.75 17.53 -21.59
N ARG A 367 20.37 18.50 -22.27
CA ARG A 367 19.73 19.78 -22.61
C ARG A 367 19.44 19.83 -24.10
N ILE A 368 18.16 20.03 -24.44
CA ILE A 368 17.68 20.27 -25.80
C ILE A 368 17.32 21.75 -25.91
N VAL A 369 17.80 22.39 -26.97
CA VAL A 369 17.45 23.77 -27.28
C VAL A 369 16.54 23.76 -28.52
N SER A 370 15.23 23.79 -28.28
CA SER A 370 14.14 23.71 -29.24
C SER A 370 13.95 22.30 -29.81
N SER A 371 14.83 21.84 -30.68
CA SER A 371 14.74 20.53 -31.37
C SER A 371 16.02 19.71 -31.19
N LEU A 372 15.93 18.42 -31.42
CA LEU A 372 17.07 17.50 -31.35
C LEU A 372 18.13 17.81 -32.39
N THR A 373 19.37 17.88 -31.92
CA THR A 373 20.58 17.93 -32.77
C THR A 373 21.22 16.54 -32.88
N GLU A 374 22.16 16.35 -33.79
CA GLU A 374 22.95 15.11 -33.86
C GLU A 374 23.78 14.87 -32.57
N GLU A 375 24.19 15.95 -31.91
CA GLU A 375 24.87 15.84 -30.58
C GLU A 375 23.91 15.36 -29.53
N ASN A 376 22.66 15.86 -29.46
CA ASN A 376 21.68 15.35 -28.53
C ASN A 376 21.36 13.86 -28.75
N LYS A 377 21.31 13.39 -30.01
CA LYS A 377 21.10 11.97 -30.30
C LYS A 377 22.23 11.10 -29.80
N LYS A 378 23.49 11.55 -29.88
CA LYS A 378 24.64 10.86 -29.26
C LYS A 378 24.56 10.86 -27.74
N GLN A 379 24.17 11.97 -27.11
CA GLN A 379 23.96 12.05 -25.68
C GLN A 379 22.86 11.10 -25.21
N ILE A 380 21.77 10.96 -25.95
CA ILE A 380 20.67 10.01 -25.67
C ILE A 380 21.17 8.56 -25.80
N ASP A 381 21.98 8.25 -26.80
CA ASP A 381 22.58 6.90 -26.94
C ASP A 381 23.50 6.57 -25.77
N SER A 382 24.36 7.51 -25.36
CA SER A 382 25.22 7.37 -24.18
C SER A 382 24.42 7.24 -22.89
N LEU A 383 23.32 7.99 -22.74
CA LEU A 383 22.41 7.85 -21.60
C LEU A 383 21.77 6.47 -21.56
N ALA A 384 21.39 5.91 -22.72
CA ALA A 384 20.89 4.54 -22.77
C ALA A 384 21.94 3.53 -22.29
N ASP A 385 23.25 3.69 -22.61
CA ASP A 385 24.31 2.84 -22.11
C ASP A 385 24.44 2.94 -20.56
N GLU A 386 24.36 4.14 -19.99
CA GLU A 386 24.36 4.33 -18.53
C GLU A 386 23.15 3.65 -17.86
N LEU A 387 21.98 3.79 -18.44
CA LEU A 387 20.74 3.18 -17.96
C LEU A 387 20.74 1.64 -18.10
N MET A 388 21.56 1.05 -18.96
CA MET A 388 21.71 -0.41 -19.07
C MET A 388 22.58 -1.02 -17.97
N LYS A 389 23.32 -0.23 -17.20
CA LYS A 389 24.11 -0.74 -16.10
C LYS A 389 23.21 -1.34 -15.00
N PRO A 390 23.67 -2.40 -14.28
CA PRO A 390 22.92 -2.99 -13.18
C PRO A 390 22.54 -1.95 -12.12
N SER A 391 21.33 -2.05 -11.57
CA SER A 391 20.88 -1.19 -10.48
C SER A 391 20.94 -1.90 -9.13
N LYS A 392 21.50 -1.22 -8.12
CA LYS A 392 21.49 -1.69 -6.74
C LYS A 392 20.13 -1.53 -6.05
N HIS A 393 19.18 -0.82 -6.69
CA HIS A 393 17.87 -0.52 -6.13
C HIS A 393 16.81 -1.57 -6.49
N LEU A 394 17.15 -2.54 -7.33
CA LEU A 394 16.29 -3.66 -7.63
C LEU A 394 16.23 -4.61 -6.42
N ALA A 395 15.04 -5.11 -6.10
CA ALA A 395 14.87 -6.15 -5.11
C ALA A 395 15.64 -7.41 -5.60
N GLY A 396 16.62 -7.85 -4.84
CA GLY A 396 17.31 -9.12 -5.11
C GLY A 396 16.40 -10.32 -4.80
N GLU A 397 16.72 -11.49 -5.37
CA GLU A 397 16.15 -12.74 -4.89
C GLU A 397 16.41 -12.85 -3.38
N ARG A 398 15.36 -12.93 -2.59
CA ARG A 398 15.49 -13.10 -1.14
C ARG A 398 16.06 -14.49 -0.89
N LYS A 399 17.34 -14.59 -0.53
CA LYS A 399 17.76 -15.67 0.34
C LYS A 399 17.04 -15.40 1.66
N VAL A 400 16.13 -16.29 2.03
CA VAL A 400 15.53 -16.28 3.37
C VAL A 400 16.68 -16.50 4.35
N GLU A 401 17.36 -15.44 4.76
CA GLU A 401 18.14 -15.48 5.97
C GLU A 401 17.12 -15.62 7.08
N VAL A 402 17.14 -16.78 7.73
CA VAL A 402 16.46 -16.97 9.01
C VAL A 402 17.07 -15.92 9.92
N SER A 403 16.39 -14.80 10.12
CA SER A 403 16.81 -13.78 11.06
C SER A 403 17.00 -14.48 12.40
N LYS A 404 18.18 -14.32 13.00
CA LYS A 404 18.39 -14.77 14.38
C LYS A 404 17.27 -14.16 15.22
N PRO A 405 16.68 -14.91 16.14
CA PRO A 405 15.64 -14.36 17.01
C PRO A 405 16.18 -13.10 17.66
N LYS A 406 15.46 -12.02 17.56
CA LYS A 406 15.77 -10.78 18.25
C LYS A 406 15.05 -10.81 19.58
N HIS A 407 15.76 -10.42 20.62
CA HIS A 407 15.26 -10.38 22.00
C HIS A 407 15.09 -8.94 22.46
N HIS A 408 14.14 -8.73 23.35
CA HIS A 408 13.89 -7.42 23.94
C HIS A 408 14.46 -7.39 25.36
N PHE A 409 15.19 -6.33 25.66
CA PHE A 409 15.77 -6.11 26.98
C PHE A 409 15.28 -4.77 27.53
N ALA A 410 14.70 -4.78 28.74
CA ALA A 410 14.23 -3.59 29.42
C ALA A 410 15.22 -3.15 30.50
N CYS A 411 15.55 -1.87 30.52
CA CYS A 411 16.34 -1.29 31.60
C CYS A 411 15.51 -1.24 32.88
N LYS A 412 15.92 -1.91 33.93
CA LYS A 412 15.24 -1.96 35.23
C LYS A 412 15.15 -0.60 35.93
N ILE A 413 16.00 0.35 35.54
CA ILE A 413 16.08 1.67 36.15
C ILE A 413 15.13 2.68 35.51
N CYS A 414 15.07 2.73 34.17
CA CYS A 414 14.28 3.75 33.46
C CYS A 414 13.22 3.20 32.50
N GLY A 415 13.10 1.87 32.36
CA GLY A 415 12.12 1.23 31.49
C GLY A 415 12.48 1.30 29.99
N PHE A 416 13.65 1.82 29.60
CA PHE A 416 14.05 1.85 28.19
C PHE A 416 14.18 0.43 27.64
N VAL A 417 13.53 0.16 26.51
CA VAL A 417 13.58 -1.14 25.84
C VAL A 417 14.50 -1.06 24.62
N VAL A 418 15.39 -2.03 24.49
CA VAL A 418 16.28 -2.22 23.34
C VAL A 418 16.07 -3.60 22.72
N GLU A 419 16.06 -3.68 21.39
CA GLU A 419 16.03 -4.91 20.62
C GLU A 419 17.47 -5.33 20.27
N TYR A 420 17.83 -6.60 20.51
CA TYR A 420 19.17 -7.12 20.24
C TYR A 420 19.12 -8.57 19.74
N GLU A 421 20.00 -8.94 18.79
CA GLU A 421 20.03 -10.26 18.13
C GLU A 421 20.72 -11.37 18.96
N GLY A 422 21.17 -11.08 20.17
CA GLY A 422 21.86 -12.03 21.04
C GLY A 422 21.03 -12.39 22.28
N GLU A 423 21.33 -13.53 22.88
CA GLU A 423 20.70 -13.98 24.15
C GLU A 423 21.00 -13.05 25.34
N GLU A 424 22.06 -12.26 25.27
CA GLU A 424 22.49 -11.28 26.27
C GLU A 424 22.98 -10.01 25.58
N LEU A 425 22.77 -8.86 26.20
CA LEU A 425 23.33 -7.59 25.74
C LEU A 425 24.87 -7.61 25.85
N PRO A 426 25.58 -6.92 24.93
CA PRO A 426 27.03 -6.75 25.05
C PRO A 426 27.42 -6.17 26.40
N LYS A 427 28.52 -6.65 26.99
CA LYS A 427 28.96 -6.21 28.33
C LYS A 427 29.28 -4.72 28.43
N ASP A 428 29.63 -4.13 27.30
CA ASP A 428 29.91 -2.70 27.13
C ASP A 428 28.67 -1.86 26.78
N PHE A 429 27.48 -2.48 26.65
CA PHE A 429 26.24 -1.77 26.36
C PHE A 429 25.88 -0.87 27.54
N VAL A 430 25.54 0.38 27.23
CA VAL A 430 25.11 1.39 28.21
C VAL A 430 23.76 1.97 27.79
N CYS A 431 22.83 2.03 28.71
CA CYS A 431 21.50 2.62 28.48
C CYS A 431 21.64 4.05 27.92
N PRO A 432 21.05 4.34 26.74
CA PRO A 432 21.15 5.67 26.14
C PRO A 432 20.42 6.75 26.95
N ILE A 433 19.45 6.35 27.78
CA ILE A 433 18.63 7.28 28.60
C ILE A 433 19.30 7.53 29.95
N CYS A 434 19.47 6.51 30.80
CA CYS A 434 19.92 6.69 32.18
C CYS A 434 21.39 6.34 32.43
N LYS A 435 22.12 5.93 31.38
CA LYS A 435 23.56 5.60 31.42
C LYS A 435 23.93 4.41 32.30
N HIS A 436 22.99 3.57 32.67
CA HIS A 436 23.22 2.33 33.43
C HIS A 436 23.79 1.22 32.51
N PRO A 437 24.61 0.29 33.03
CA PRO A 437 25.26 -0.77 32.26
C PRO A 437 24.28 -1.88 31.85
N ALA A 438 24.74 -2.79 30.97
CA ALA A 438 23.97 -3.94 30.49
C ALA A 438 23.44 -4.86 31.64
N SER A 439 24.15 -4.94 32.78
CA SER A 439 23.72 -5.72 33.95
C SER A 439 22.40 -5.25 34.56
N ASP A 440 22.01 -4.02 34.30
CA ASP A 440 20.76 -3.44 34.78
C ASP A 440 19.60 -3.62 33.81
N PHE A 441 19.77 -4.46 32.80
CA PHE A 441 18.72 -4.86 31.86
C PHE A 441 18.22 -6.27 32.17
N GLU A 442 16.94 -6.50 31.90
CA GLU A 442 16.34 -7.82 31.94
C GLU A 442 15.73 -8.16 30.59
N LYS A 443 15.81 -9.41 30.18
CA LYS A 443 15.14 -9.94 28.99
C LYS A 443 13.65 -10.06 29.29
N ILE A 444 12.80 -9.55 28.39
CA ILE A 444 11.34 -9.43 28.59
C ILE A 444 10.50 -10.24 27.62
N ASP A 445 11.13 -11.07 26.74
CA ASP A 445 10.47 -11.96 25.77
C ASP A 445 10.87 -13.44 25.96
#